data_c1a254f2ca6e0468ccf28b91811f791f
#
_entry.id   c1a254f2ca6e0468ccf28b91811f791f
#
_cell.length_a   1.000
_cell.length_b   1.000
_cell.length_c   1.000
_cell.angle_alpha   90.00
_cell.angle_beta   90.00
_cell.angle_gamma   90.00
#
_symmetry.space_group_name_H-M   'P 1'
#
loop_
_entity.id
_entity.type
_entity.pdbx_description
1 polymer ?
#
loop_
_entity_poly.entity_id
_entity_poly.type
_entity_poly.pdbx_seq_one_letter_code
_entity_poly.pdbx_strand_id
1 'polypeptide(L)'
;KRQFIPPLGTTTYTVTGTDGNGCVNTDQLDVVVNALPLVAAGLDQAVCIGTSVVLAGSGAQSYSWDNGVVDGVSFAPSVGTITYTVTGTDGNGCVNTDQMDVVVNALPLVDAGVDQAVCIGSGVVLAGSGAQSYSWDNGVTDGVSFTGTILGATTYTLTGTDGNGCVNTDQVDVVVNALPVVDAGVDQAVCDGFAVLLAGSGAQSYSWDNGVVDGSAFIPPLGTTTYTVTGTDGNGCVNTDQVDVV
;
A
#
# COMPACT_ATOMS: atom_id res chain seq x y z
N LYS A 1 -3.05 52.78 -42.64
CA LYS A 1 -4.35 52.72 -41.93
C LYS A 1 -4.06 52.55 -40.45
N ARG A 2 -4.59 53.43 -39.59
CA ARG A 2 -4.50 53.23 -38.12
C ARG A 2 -5.60 52.26 -37.75
N GLN A 3 -5.22 51.11 -37.13
CA GLN A 3 -6.14 50.20 -36.45
C GLN A 3 -6.49 50.81 -35.10
N PHE A 4 -7.77 50.91 -34.76
CA PHE A 4 -8.22 51.28 -33.44
C PHE A 4 -8.97 50.10 -32.80
N ILE A 5 -8.97 50.06 -31.47
CA ILE A 5 -9.64 49.03 -30.68
C ILE A 5 -10.85 49.73 -30.03
N PRO A 6 -12.10 49.34 -30.37
CA PRO A 6 -13.28 49.91 -29.75
C PRO A 6 -13.38 49.49 -28.27
N PRO A 7 -14.04 50.28 -27.41
CA PRO A 7 -14.31 49.89 -26.02
C PRO A 7 -15.33 48.75 -25.93
N LEU A 8 -15.36 48.07 -24.77
CA LEU A 8 -16.41 47.09 -24.47
C LEU A 8 -17.81 47.72 -24.54
N GLY A 9 -18.78 46.95 -25.03
CA GLY A 9 -20.17 47.35 -25.21
C GLY A 9 -20.44 47.88 -26.62
N THR A 10 -21.59 48.48 -26.82
CA THR A 10 -22.03 49.02 -28.10
C THR A 10 -21.54 50.46 -28.25
N THR A 11 -20.82 50.74 -29.34
CA THR A 11 -20.41 52.11 -29.72
C THR A 11 -20.94 52.42 -31.08
N THR A 12 -21.73 53.49 -31.16
CA THR A 12 -22.25 54.03 -32.42
C THR A 12 -21.20 54.98 -33.04
N TYR A 13 -20.75 54.70 -34.23
CA TYR A 13 -19.85 55.57 -35.02
C TYR A 13 -20.63 56.23 -36.11
N THR A 14 -20.51 57.57 -36.19
CA THR A 14 -21.15 58.39 -37.24
C THR A 14 -20.12 58.82 -38.26
N VAL A 15 -20.39 58.52 -39.54
CA VAL A 15 -19.61 59.08 -40.63
C VAL A 15 -20.36 60.22 -41.22
N THR A 16 -19.66 61.29 -41.45
CA THR A 16 -20.19 62.51 -42.11
C THR A 16 -19.49 62.69 -43.47
N GLY A 17 -20.30 62.73 -44.53
CA GLY A 17 -19.84 62.98 -45.87
C GLY A 17 -20.29 64.41 -46.30
N THR A 18 -19.38 65.17 -46.94
CA THR A 18 -19.66 66.50 -47.51
C THR A 18 -19.35 66.43 -49.01
N ASP A 19 -20.28 66.82 -49.86
CA ASP A 19 -20.06 66.89 -51.31
C ASP A 19 -19.30 68.20 -51.74
N GLY A 20 -18.98 68.28 -53.03
CA GLY A 20 -18.26 69.44 -53.60
C GLY A 20 -19.03 70.75 -53.54
N ASN A 21 -20.34 70.71 -53.25
CA ASN A 21 -21.21 71.91 -53.09
C ASN A 21 -21.45 72.28 -51.62
N GLY A 22 -20.84 71.49 -50.64
CA GLY A 22 -20.97 71.72 -49.22
C GLY A 22 -22.19 71.09 -48.61
N CYS A 23 -22.97 70.23 -49.30
CA CYS A 23 -24.06 69.48 -48.73
C CYS A 23 -23.55 68.35 -47.86
N VAL A 24 -24.09 68.21 -46.63
CA VAL A 24 -23.68 67.23 -45.63
C VAL A 24 -24.73 66.17 -45.45
N ASN A 25 -24.30 64.96 -45.40
CA ASN A 25 -25.13 63.79 -44.97
C ASN A 25 -24.37 62.92 -43.99
N THR A 26 -25.06 62.18 -43.13
CA THR A 26 -24.48 61.32 -42.14
C THR A 26 -25.05 59.89 -42.20
N ASP A 27 -24.23 58.91 -41.89
CA ASP A 27 -24.61 57.51 -41.70
C ASP A 27 -24.00 56.99 -40.40
N GLN A 28 -24.61 55.96 -39.81
CA GLN A 28 -24.22 55.40 -38.51
C GLN A 28 -23.95 53.92 -38.61
N LEU A 29 -22.96 53.46 -37.85
CA LEU A 29 -22.61 52.05 -37.67
C LEU A 29 -22.44 51.74 -36.20
N ASP A 30 -23.12 50.73 -35.70
CA ASP A 30 -22.91 50.18 -34.36
C ASP A 30 -21.83 49.11 -34.39
N VAL A 31 -20.84 49.27 -33.51
CA VAL A 31 -19.83 48.25 -33.23
C VAL A 31 -20.08 47.73 -31.83
N VAL A 32 -20.32 46.40 -31.71
CA VAL A 32 -20.51 45.70 -30.44
C VAL A 32 -19.25 44.93 -30.09
N VAL A 33 -18.63 45.25 -28.95
CA VAL A 33 -17.48 44.53 -28.41
C VAL A 33 -17.94 43.76 -27.19
N ASN A 34 -17.95 42.42 -27.30
CA ASN A 34 -18.36 41.53 -26.20
C ASN A 34 -17.16 41.27 -25.29
N ALA A 35 -17.43 41.12 -23.98
CA ALA A 35 -16.44 40.68 -23.02
C ALA A 35 -16.09 39.18 -23.25
N LEU A 36 -14.87 38.79 -22.90
CA LEU A 36 -14.51 37.39 -22.88
C LEU A 36 -15.25 36.64 -21.73
N PRO A 37 -15.58 35.38 -21.90
CA PRO A 37 -16.16 34.56 -20.83
C PRO A 37 -15.17 34.39 -19.67
N LEU A 38 -15.67 34.27 -18.44
CA LEU A 38 -14.88 34.00 -17.25
C LEU A 38 -14.76 32.47 -17.08
N VAL A 39 -13.99 31.86 -17.97
CA VAL A 39 -13.76 30.40 -17.97
C VAL A 39 -13.01 30.01 -16.69
N ALA A 40 -13.46 28.90 -16.05
CA ALA A 40 -12.76 28.30 -14.91
C ALA A 40 -12.65 26.79 -15.12
N ALA A 41 -11.42 26.26 -14.93
CA ALA A 41 -11.06 24.84 -15.01
C ALA A 41 -11.39 24.08 -13.72
N GLY A 42 -11.61 24.78 -12.61
CA GLY A 42 -11.74 24.22 -11.28
C GLY A 42 -10.45 24.28 -10.47
N LEU A 43 -10.42 23.54 -9.36
CA LEU A 43 -9.24 23.47 -8.49
C LEU A 43 -8.34 22.28 -8.91
N ASP A 44 -7.05 22.44 -8.68
CA ASP A 44 -6.07 21.35 -8.83
C ASP A 44 -6.49 20.12 -8.02
N GLN A 45 -6.22 18.93 -8.55
CA GLN A 45 -6.58 17.64 -7.94
C GLN A 45 -5.32 16.81 -7.70
N ALA A 46 -5.30 16.11 -6.57
CA ALA A 46 -4.28 15.10 -6.27
C ALA A 46 -4.97 13.76 -5.97
N VAL A 47 -4.62 12.72 -6.71
CA VAL A 47 -5.24 11.39 -6.61
C VAL A 47 -4.18 10.31 -6.68
N CYS A 48 -4.54 9.08 -6.30
CA CYS A 48 -3.68 7.91 -6.48
C CYS A 48 -3.94 7.28 -7.85
N ILE A 49 -2.93 6.62 -8.41
CA ILE A 49 -3.07 5.86 -9.67
C ILE A 49 -4.25 4.89 -9.59
N GLY A 50 -5.01 4.80 -10.68
CA GLY A 50 -6.23 4.01 -10.77
C GLY A 50 -7.49 4.73 -10.31
N THR A 51 -7.35 5.91 -9.67
CA THR A 51 -8.50 6.75 -9.32
C THR A 51 -8.97 7.52 -10.55
N SER A 52 -10.29 7.51 -10.78
CA SER A 52 -10.91 8.29 -11.85
C SER A 52 -11.16 9.72 -11.38
N VAL A 53 -10.94 10.68 -12.29
CA VAL A 53 -11.23 12.11 -12.10
C VAL A 53 -12.27 12.59 -13.09
N VAL A 54 -12.96 13.68 -12.76
CA VAL A 54 -13.89 14.39 -13.64
C VAL A 54 -13.45 15.84 -13.73
N LEU A 55 -13.21 16.33 -14.93
CA LEU A 55 -12.96 17.75 -15.19
C LEU A 55 -14.20 18.35 -15.84
N ALA A 56 -14.67 19.49 -15.31
CA ALA A 56 -15.83 20.20 -15.81
C ALA A 56 -15.57 21.69 -15.84
N GLY A 57 -15.61 22.28 -17.01
CA GLY A 57 -15.46 23.71 -17.22
C GLY A 57 -16.69 24.50 -16.71
N SER A 58 -16.48 25.77 -16.35
CA SER A 58 -17.56 26.69 -15.99
C SER A 58 -17.30 28.10 -16.52
N GLY A 59 -18.35 28.96 -16.53
CA GLY A 59 -18.26 30.36 -16.94
C GLY A 59 -18.38 30.63 -18.44
N ALA A 60 -18.71 29.61 -19.26
CA ALA A 60 -18.98 29.73 -20.70
C ALA A 60 -20.22 28.89 -21.12
N GLN A 61 -20.56 28.84 -22.41
CA GLN A 61 -21.69 28.06 -22.93
C GLN A 61 -21.27 26.66 -23.39
N SER A 62 -20.03 26.51 -23.89
CA SER A 62 -19.46 25.22 -24.30
C SER A 62 -17.99 25.14 -23.94
N TYR A 63 -17.51 23.88 -23.74
CA TYR A 63 -16.16 23.61 -23.26
C TYR A 63 -15.47 22.58 -24.13
N SER A 64 -14.17 22.76 -24.32
CA SER A 64 -13.27 21.80 -24.93
C SER A 64 -11.99 21.73 -24.12
N TRP A 65 -11.58 20.53 -23.76
CA TRP A 65 -10.34 20.26 -23.04
C TRP A 65 -9.26 19.75 -23.97
N ASP A 66 -8.02 20.01 -23.62
CA ASP A 66 -6.87 19.35 -24.27
C ASP A 66 -6.71 17.89 -23.79
N ASN A 67 -5.64 17.22 -24.22
CA ASN A 67 -5.30 15.85 -23.86
C ASN A 67 -6.44 14.80 -24.05
N GLY A 68 -7.44 15.12 -24.89
CA GLY A 68 -8.54 14.20 -25.22
C GLY A 68 -9.61 14.05 -24.13
N VAL A 69 -9.62 14.93 -23.12
CA VAL A 69 -10.64 14.93 -22.06
C VAL A 69 -11.96 15.43 -22.62
N VAL A 70 -13.05 14.76 -22.23
CA VAL A 70 -14.43 15.19 -22.52
C VAL A 70 -15.01 15.85 -21.28
N ASP A 71 -15.56 17.03 -21.43
CA ASP A 71 -16.13 17.83 -20.33
C ASP A 71 -17.19 17.04 -19.56
N GLY A 72 -17.03 16.98 -18.22
CA GLY A 72 -17.92 16.30 -17.31
C GLY A 72 -17.89 14.76 -17.36
N VAL A 73 -16.97 14.15 -18.13
CA VAL A 73 -16.85 12.70 -18.26
C VAL A 73 -15.64 12.20 -17.46
N SER A 74 -15.86 11.12 -16.71
CA SER A 74 -14.82 10.48 -15.88
C SER A 74 -13.76 9.81 -16.74
N PHE A 75 -12.48 9.97 -16.37
CA PHE A 75 -11.32 9.28 -16.95
C PHE A 75 -10.26 8.98 -15.89
N ALA A 76 -9.31 8.07 -16.18
CA ALA A 76 -8.21 7.74 -15.30
C ALA A 76 -6.88 8.26 -15.90
N PRO A 77 -6.26 9.31 -15.32
CA PRO A 77 -4.99 9.83 -15.79
C PRO A 77 -3.82 8.95 -15.39
N SER A 78 -2.68 9.08 -16.10
CA SER A 78 -1.43 8.39 -15.79
C SER A 78 -0.67 9.06 -14.62
N VAL A 79 0.26 8.31 -14.00
CA VAL A 79 1.15 8.83 -12.93
C VAL A 79 1.94 10.04 -13.41
N GLY A 80 2.01 11.04 -12.54
CA GLY A 80 2.72 12.31 -12.76
C GLY A 80 1.80 13.52 -12.61
N THR A 81 2.32 14.70 -12.89
CA THR A 81 1.53 15.94 -12.94
C THR A 81 1.19 16.23 -14.38
N ILE A 82 -0.09 16.40 -14.67
CA ILE A 82 -0.60 16.74 -15.99
C ILE A 82 -1.42 18.01 -15.86
N THR A 83 -1.03 19.05 -16.61
CA THR A 83 -1.80 20.29 -16.72
C THR A 83 -2.85 20.12 -17.82
N TYR A 84 -4.10 20.36 -17.48
CA TYR A 84 -5.24 20.36 -18.39
C TYR A 84 -5.70 21.78 -18.65
N THR A 85 -5.92 22.11 -19.93
CA THR A 85 -6.41 23.41 -20.37
C THR A 85 -7.84 23.28 -20.86
N VAL A 86 -8.77 24.03 -20.26
CA VAL A 86 -10.12 24.20 -20.78
C VAL A 86 -10.21 25.43 -21.64
N THR A 87 -10.85 25.29 -22.78
CA THR A 87 -11.26 26.38 -23.66
C THR A 87 -12.77 26.53 -23.57
N GLY A 88 -13.26 27.67 -23.11
CA GLY A 88 -14.68 27.99 -23.03
C GLY A 88 -15.11 28.99 -24.10
N THR A 89 -16.25 28.75 -24.73
CA THR A 89 -16.86 29.64 -25.72
C THR A 89 -18.21 30.11 -25.24
N ASP A 90 -18.48 31.41 -25.28
CA ASP A 90 -19.75 31.98 -24.90
C ASP A 90 -20.75 32.02 -26.07
N GLY A 91 -21.99 32.53 -25.82
CA GLY A 91 -23.04 32.64 -26.85
C GLY A 91 -22.79 33.63 -27.97
N ASN A 92 -21.78 34.48 -27.83
CA ASN A 92 -21.35 35.45 -28.83
C ASN A 92 -20.16 34.94 -29.67
N GLY A 93 -19.64 33.73 -29.34
CA GLY A 93 -18.46 33.16 -29.97
C GLY A 93 -17.13 33.70 -29.40
N CYS A 94 -17.14 34.42 -28.27
CA CYS A 94 -15.93 34.86 -27.60
C CYS A 94 -15.33 33.66 -26.83
N VAL A 95 -13.98 33.56 -26.89
CA VAL A 95 -13.25 32.38 -26.36
C VAL A 95 -12.26 32.84 -25.29
N ASN A 96 -12.17 32.08 -24.21
CA ASN A 96 -11.15 32.24 -23.19
C ASN A 96 -10.71 30.87 -22.65
N THR A 97 -9.61 30.83 -21.92
CA THR A 97 -9.03 29.57 -21.40
C THR A 97 -8.70 29.70 -19.93
N ASP A 98 -8.67 28.54 -19.25
CA ASP A 98 -8.14 28.39 -17.90
C ASP A 98 -7.45 27.03 -17.78
N GLN A 99 -6.65 26.83 -16.74
CA GLN A 99 -5.84 25.64 -16.52
C GLN A 99 -6.01 25.09 -15.10
N MET A 100 -5.85 23.76 -14.96
CA MET A 100 -5.72 23.11 -13.68
C MET A 100 -4.72 21.96 -13.78
N ASP A 101 -4.09 21.62 -12.66
CA ASP A 101 -3.20 20.49 -12.55
C ASP A 101 -3.91 19.28 -11.92
N VAL A 102 -3.66 18.09 -12.49
CA VAL A 102 -4.00 16.81 -11.87
C VAL A 102 -2.71 16.08 -11.55
N VAL A 103 -2.45 15.90 -10.25
CA VAL A 103 -1.30 15.13 -9.73
C VAL A 103 -1.75 13.70 -9.46
N VAL A 104 -1.17 12.74 -10.17
CA VAL A 104 -1.43 11.31 -9.95
C VAL A 104 -0.23 10.69 -9.26
N ASN A 105 -0.42 10.31 -8.00
CA ASN A 105 0.59 9.69 -7.17
C ASN A 105 0.65 8.17 -7.43
N ALA A 106 1.86 7.60 -7.49
CA ALA A 106 2.05 6.15 -7.51
C ALA A 106 1.61 5.54 -6.17
N LEU A 107 1.27 4.25 -6.15
CA LEU A 107 1.08 3.51 -4.90
C LEU A 107 2.42 3.26 -4.20
N PRO A 108 2.45 3.17 -2.86
CA PRO A 108 3.64 2.79 -2.13
C PRO A 108 4.08 1.36 -2.48
N LEU A 109 5.38 1.10 -2.42
CA LEU A 109 5.96 -0.24 -2.57
C LEU A 109 5.96 -0.92 -1.19
N VAL A 110 4.78 -1.35 -0.74
CA VAL A 110 4.60 -2.03 0.55
C VAL A 110 5.29 -3.38 0.52
N ASP A 111 6.02 -3.72 1.60
CA ASP A 111 6.73 -4.99 1.77
C ASP A 111 6.45 -5.52 3.18
N ALA A 112 5.83 -6.70 3.26
CA ALA A 112 5.46 -7.41 4.48
C ALA A 112 6.62 -8.26 5.06
N GLY A 113 7.75 -8.32 4.35
CA GLY A 113 8.89 -9.15 4.69
C GLY A 113 8.79 -10.58 4.15
N VAL A 114 9.68 -11.45 4.63
CA VAL A 114 9.75 -12.84 4.19
C VAL A 114 8.90 -13.76 5.07
N ASP A 115 8.41 -14.85 4.50
CA ASP A 115 7.69 -15.89 5.23
C ASP A 115 8.51 -16.44 6.40
N GLN A 116 7.83 -16.74 7.51
CA GLN A 116 8.43 -17.21 8.73
C GLN A 116 7.91 -18.59 9.11
N ALA A 117 8.81 -19.44 9.66
CA ALA A 117 8.44 -20.71 10.24
C ALA A 117 8.95 -20.75 11.69
N VAL A 118 8.04 -20.95 12.64
CA VAL A 118 8.33 -20.94 14.08
C VAL A 118 7.71 -22.16 14.76
N CYS A 119 8.18 -22.47 15.97
CA CYS A 119 7.55 -23.47 16.82
C CYS A 119 6.40 -22.84 17.62
N ILE A 120 5.39 -23.64 17.93
CA ILE A 120 4.27 -23.19 18.77
C ILE A 120 4.79 -22.61 20.09
N GLY A 121 4.26 -21.46 20.48
CA GLY A 121 4.69 -20.73 21.66
C GLY A 121 5.88 -19.79 21.45
N SER A 122 6.50 -19.79 20.26
CA SER A 122 7.57 -18.85 19.91
C SER A 122 7.04 -17.48 19.56
N GLY A 123 7.88 -16.46 19.78
CA GLY A 123 7.58 -15.09 19.39
C GLY A 123 7.76 -14.88 17.87
N VAL A 124 6.84 -14.16 17.26
CA VAL A 124 6.87 -13.71 15.87
C VAL A 124 6.88 -12.20 15.85
N VAL A 125 7.66 -11.58 14.96
CA VAL A 125 7.64 -10.14 14.71
C VAL A 125 7.40 -9.93 13.22
N LEU A 126 6.34 -9.18 12.89
CA LEU A 126 6.05 -8.70 11.56
C LEU A 126 6.25 -7.19 11.54
N ALA A 127 7.02 -6.70 10.57
CA ALA A 127 7.34 -5.28 10.43
C ALA A 127 7.28 -4.89 8.96
N GLY A 128 6.42 -3.92 8.65
CA GLY A 128 6.23 -3.42 7.30
C GLY A 128 7.33 -2.44 6.86
N SER A 129 7.52 -2.35 5.55
CA SER A 129 8.38 -1.34 4.94
C SER A 129 7.77 -0.77 3.64
N GLY A 130 8.33 0.34 3.12
CA GLY A 130 7.94 0.93 1.83
C GLY A 130 6.75 1.91 1.86
N ALA A 131 6.20 2.23 3.06
CA ALA A 131 5.14 3.22 3.23
C ALA A 131 5.41 4.13 4.45
N GLN A 132 4.51 5.06 4.75
CA GLN A 132 4.62 5.97 5.89
C GLN A 132 3.95 5.42 7.15
N SER A 133 2.87 4.68 6.98
CA SER A 133 2.14 4.04 8.08
C SER A 133 1.66 2.64 7.68
N TYR A 134 1.51 1.78 8.68
CA TYR A 134 1.24 0.36 8.50
C TYR A 134 0.07 -0.09 9.35
N SER A 135 -0.73 -0.99 8.79
CA SER A 135 -1.81 -1.69 9.48
C SER A 135 -1.82 -3.15 9.05
N TRP A 136 -1.76 -4.05 10.01
CA TRP A 136 -1.86 -5.49 9.79
C TRP A 136 -3.28 -5.98 10.09
N ASP A 137 -3.68 -7.03 9.39
CA ASP A 137 -4.88 -7.78 9.76
C ASP A 137 -4.62 -8.68 11.01
N ASN A 138 -5.62 -9.48 11.40
CA ASN A 138 -5.54 -10.43 12.51
C ASN A 138 -5.06 -9.82 13.84
N GLY A 139 -5.15 -8.50 14.03
CA GLY A 139 -4.82 -7.80 15.28
C GLY A 139 -3.32 -7.68 15.58
N VAL A 140 -2.45 -7.88 14.59
CA VAL A 140 -1.01 -7.68 14.72
C VAL A 140 -0.69 -6.19 14.77
N THR A 141 0.23 -5.82 15.66
CA THR A 141 0.80 -4.47 15.72
C THR A 141 2.17 -4.46 15.07
N ASP A 142 2.40 -3.52 14.16
CA ASP A 142 3.65 -3.42 13.39
C ASP A 142 4.88 -3.34 14.29
N GLY A 143 5.87 -4.19 14.02
CA GLY A 143 7.13 -4.27 14.77
C GLY A 143 7.02 -4.79 16.21
N VAL A 144 5.83 -5.23 16.66
CA VAL A 144 5.61 -5.75 18.01
C VAL A 144 5.53 -7.27 17.97
N SER A 145 6.25 -7.95 18.88
CA SER A 145 6.23 -9.41 18.97
C SER A 145 4.86 -9.91 19.46
N PHE A 146 4.36 -10.95 18.81
CA PHE A 146 3.22 -11.76 19.26
C PHE A 146 3.59 -13.24 19.30
N THR A 147 2.78 -14.08 19.95
CA THR A 147 3.08 -15.51 20.09
C THR A 147 2.31 -16.32 19.05
N GLY A 148 2.99 -17.16 18.31
CA GLY A 148 2.38 -18.14 17.40
C GLY A 148 1.70 -19.26 18.17
N THR A 149 0.36 -19.25 18.22
CA THR A 149 -0.44 -20.24 18.98
C THR A 149 -1.30 -21.15 18.12
N ILE A 150 -1.52 -20.80 16.85
CA ILE A 150 -2.35 -21.58 15.91
C ILE A 150 -1.45 -22.39 15.00
N LEU A 151 -1.52 -23.72 15.09
CA LEU A 151 -0.72 -24.62 14.25
C LEU A 151 -1.10 -24.50 12.78
N GLY A 152 -0.08 -24.59 11.92
CA GLY A 152 -0.20 -24.47 10.47
C GLY A 152 0.14 -23.09 9.95
N ALA A 153 -0.15 -22.85 8.67
CA ALA A 153 0.12 -21.59 7.99
C ALA A 153 -1.01 -20.58 8.25
N THR A 154 -0.64 -19.35 8.54
CA THR A 154 -1.53 -18.19 8.62
C THR A 154 -0.95 -17.09 7.76
N THR A 155 -1.74 -16.61 6.79
CA THR A 155 -1.38 -15.44 5.97
C THR A 155 -1.75 -14.16 6.70
N TYR A 156 -0.82 -13.24 6.81
CA TYR A 156 -1.00 -11.89 7.34
C TYR A 156 -0.90 -10.89 6.20
N THR A 157 -1.86 -9.97 6.14
CA THR A 157 -1.91 -8.91 5.14
C THR A 157 -1.48 -7.59 5.76
N LEU A 158 -0.44 -7.00 5.19
CA LEU A 158 0.01 -5.66 5.50
C LEU A 158 -0.66 -4.65 4.57
N THR A 159 -1.24 -3.60 5.13
CA THR A 159 -1.70 -2.41 4.41
C THR A 159 -0.77 -1.26 4.73
N GLY A 160 -0.13 -0.71 3.72
CA GLY A 160 0.74 0.47 3.85
C GLY A 160 0.11 1.69 3.20
N THR A 161 0.21 2.84 3.87
CA THR A 161 -0.27 4.14 3.38
C THR A 161 0.91 5.11 3.29
N ASP A 162 1.06 5.80 2.16
CA ASP A 162 2.09 6.82 1.95
C ASP A 162 1.67 8.21 2.44
N GLY A 163 2.55 9.21 2.27
CA GLY A 163 2.31 10.61 2.65
C GLY A 163 1.24 11.33 1.81
N ASN A 164 0.84 10.77 0.68
CA ASN A 164 -0.22 11.30 -0.18
C ASN A 164 -1.58 10.64 0.08
N GLY A 165 -1.63 9.67 1.02
CA GLY A 165 -2.82 8.89 1.31
C GLY A 165 -3.05 7.73 0.34
N CYS A 166 -2.08 7.40 -0.52
CA CYS A 166 -2.18 6.24 -1.41
C CYS A 166 -1.89 4.96 -0.63
N VAL A 167 -2.68 3.92 -0.91
CA VAL A 167 -2.69 2.66 -0.17
C VAL A 167 -2.31 1.51 -1.08
N ASN A 168 -1.46 0.62 -0.57
CA ASN A 168 -1.15 -0.66 -1.21
C ASN A 168 -1.03 -1.75 -0.15
N THR A 169 -1.01 -3.02 -0.56
CA THR A 169 -0.94 -4.18 0.33
C THR A 169 0.13 -5.16 -0.11
N ASP A 170 0.65 -5.91 0.88
CA ASP A 170 1.50 -7.07 0.68
C ASP A 170 1.17 -8.15 1.70
N GLN A 171 1.64 -9.38 1.51
CA GLN A 171 1.31 -10.52 2.36
C GLN A 171 2.55 -11.29 2.77
N VAL A 172 2.50 -11.89 3.98
CA VAL A 172 3.51 -12.79 4.51
C VAL A 172 2.85 -13.98 5.18
N ASP A 173 3.40 -15.16 5.00
CA ASP A 173 2.95 -16.37 5.66
C ASP A 173 3.78 -16.66 6.91
N VAL A 174 3.09 -17.00 8.01
CA VAL A 174 3.70 -17.50 9.23
C VAL A 174 3.24 -18.94 9.45
N VAL A 175 4.19 -19.88 9.42
CA VAL A 175 3.95 -21.30 9.67
C VAL A 175 4.31 -21.62 11.11
N VAL A 176 3.34 -22.04 11.91
CA VAL A 176 3.56 -22.48 13.30
C VAL A 176 3.62 -24.01 13.35
N ASN A 177 4.78 -24.56 13.67
CA ASN A 177 5.06 -25.99 13.79
C ASN A 177 4.76 -26.48 15.20
N ALA A 178 4.22 -27.70 15.32
CA ALA A 178 4.07 -28.38 16.60
C ALA A 178 5.44 -28.74 17.19
N LEU A 179 5.51 -28.88 18.52
CA LEU A 179 6.68 -29.50 19.17
C LEU A 179 6.69 -31.01 18.91
N PRO A 180 7.87 -31.64 18.83
CA PRO A 180 7.97 -33.11 18.76
C PRO A 180 7.39 -33.75 20.01
N VAL A 181 6.81 -34.94 19.87
CA VAL A 181 6.36 -35.76 20.99
C VAL A 181 7.53 -36.64 21.43
N VAL A 182 8.43 -36.03 22.20
CA VAL A 182 9.64 -36.73 22.71
C VAL A 182 9.25 -37.71 23.77
N ASP A 183 9.87 -38.91 23.76
CA ASP A 183 9.66 -39.98 24.72
C ASP A 183 11.02 -40.54 25.16
N ALA A 184 11.28 -40.49 26.46
CA ALA A 184 12.50 -40.98 27.12
C ALA A 184 12.45 -42.51 27.41
N GLY A 185 11.30 -43.12 27.18
CA GLY A 185 11.03 -44.51 27.57
C GLY A 185 10.55 -44.63 29.01
N VAL A 186 10.46 -45.86 29.48
CA VAL A 186 9.97 -46.18 30.85
C VAL A 186 11.11 -46.18 31.87
N ASP A 187 10.79 -45.86 33.13
CA ASP A 187 11.74 -45.93 34.26
C ASP A 187 12.38 -47.31 34.35
N GLN A 188 13.66 -47.36 34.67
CA GLN A 188 14.47 -48.58 34.76
C GLN A 188 15.01 -48.80 36.17
N ALA A 189 15.03 -50.04 36.61
CA ALA A 189 15.67 -50.46 37.84
C ALA A 189 16.74 -51.52 37.56
N VAL A 190 17.97 -51.28 38.00
CA VAL A 190 19.11 -52.15 37.75
C VAL A 190 19.95 -52.35 39.01
N CYS A 191 20.66 -53.49 39.07
CA CYS A 191 21.61 -53.69 40.18
C CYS A 191 22.92 -52.95 39.93
N ASP A 192 23.65 -52.65 41.01
CA ASP A 192 24.96 -52.00 40.95
C ASP A 192 25.90 -52.66 39.96
N GLY A 193 26.56 -51.84 39.12
CA GLY A 193 27.50 -52.29 38.10
C GLY A 193 26.88 -52.80 36.78
N PHE A 194 25.55 -52.87 36.68
CA PHE A 194 24.89 -53.26 35.43
C PHE A 194 24.62 -52.03 34.55
N ALA A 195 24.78 -52.22 33.25
CA ALA A 195 24.56 -51.20 32.26
C ALA A 195 23.08 -51.04 31.91
N VAL A 196 22.63 -49.81 31.68
CA VAL A 196 21.35 -49.45 31.08
C VAL A 196 21.55 -48.86 29.71
N LEU A 197 20.50 -48.88 28.89
CA LEU A 197 20.45 -48.20 27.58
C LEU A 197 19.26 -47.27 27.56
N LEU A 198 19.52 -45.99 27.37
CA LEU A 198 18.49 -44.98 27.14
C LEU A 198 18.51 -44.59 25.66
N ALA A 199 17.35 -44.54 25.03
CA ALA A 199 17.18 -44.16 23.63
C ALA A 199 15.90 -43.33 23.48
N GLY A 200 16.07 -42.07 23.03
CA GLY A 200 14.92 -41.19 22.77
C GLY A 200 14.12 -41.62 21.55
N SER A 201 12.83 -41.30 21.55
CA SER A 201 11.95 -41.46 20.39
C SER A 201 11.04 -40.27 20.16
N GLY A 202 10.36 -40.15 19.00
CA GLY A 202 9.42 -39.10 18.67
C GLY A 202 10.01 -37.82 18.12
N ALA A 203 11.34 -37.72 17.88
CA ALA A 203 12.01 -36.59 17.25
C ALA A 203 13.01 -37.05 16.17
N GLN A 204 13.73 -36.12 15.54
CA GLN A 204 14.74 -36.45 14.52
C GLN A 204 16.14 -36.64 15.12
N SER A 205 16.46 -35.93 16.19
CA SER A 205 17.72 -36.00 16.91
C SER A 205 17.52 -35.85 18.41
N TYR A 206 18.45 -36.46 19.20
CA TYR A 206 18.33 -36.50 20.66
C TYR A 206 19.64 -36.08 21.33
N SER A 207 19.47 -35.40 22.45
CA SER A 207 20.56 -35.03 23.35
C SER A 207 20.10 -35.32 24.78
N TRP A 208 20.91 -36.05 25.54
CA TRP A 208 20.67 -36.35 26.94
C TRP A 208 21.52 -35.50 27.85
N ASP A 209 21.03 -35.25 29.04
CA ASP A 209 21.81 -34.69 30.12
C ASP A 209 22.77 -35.73 30.73
N ASN A 210 23.51 -35.36 31.78
CA ASN A 210 24.43 -36.22 32.53
C ASN A 210 25.45 -37.01 31.67
N GLY A 211 25.72 -36.53 30.44
CA GLY A 211 26.72 -37.13 29.53
C GLY A 211 26.30 -38.47 28.90
N VAL A 212 25.01 -38.82 28.93
CA VAL A 212 24.47 -40.00 28.25
C VAL A 212 24.52 -39.81 26.75
N VAL A 213 24.94 -40.83 26.01
CA VAL A 213 24.90 -40.87 24.54
C VAL A 213 23.68 -41.68 24.13
N ASP A 214 22.84 -41.11 23.31
CA ASP A 214 21.61 -41.76 22.84
C ASP A 214 21.86 -43.14 22.23
N GLY A 215 21.10 -44.12 22.66
CA GLY A 215 21.24 -45.50 22.20
C GLY A 215 22.54 -46.22 22.59
N SER A 216 23.32 -45.67 23.53
CA SER A 216 24.57 -46.27 24.01
C SER A 216 24.43 -46.73 25.47
N ALA A 217 24.90 -47.91 25.78
CA ALA A 217 24.88 -48.44 27.13
C ALA A 217 25.86 -47.72 28.05
N PHE A 218 25.45 -47.46 29.30
CA PHE A 218 26.27 -46.84 30.35
C PHE A 218 25.93 -47.45 31.71
N ILE A 219 26.81 -47.32 32.71
CA ILE A 219 26.57 -47.74 34.08
C ILE A 219 26.10 -46.52 34.88
N PRO A 220 24.84 -46.52 35.39
CA PRO A 220 24.32 -45.40 36.18
C PRO A 220 24.96 -45.37 37.57
N PRO A 221 24.97 -44.22 38.27
CA PRO A 221 25.38 -44.13 39.65
C PRO A 221 24.36 -44.79 40.56
N LEU A 222 24.80 -45.18 41.78
CA LEU A 222 23.90 -45.74 42.80
C LEU A 222 22.83 -44.72 43.23
N GLY A 223 21.58 -45.22 43.36
CA GLY A 223 20.40 -44.42 43.75
C GLY A 223 19.64 -43.92 42.54
N THR A 224 18.53 -43.25 42.77
CA THR A 224 17.69 -42.74 41.68
C THR A 224 18.33 -41.52 41.02
N THR A 225 18.48 -41.62 39.70
CA THR A 225 18.95 -40.51 38.82
C THR A 225 17.92 -40.28 37.74
N THR A 226 17.43 -39.04 37.62
CA THR A 226 16.56 -38.62 36.53
C THR A 226 17.43 -38.18 35.33
N TYR A 227 17.16 -38.73 34.18
CA TYR A 227 17.77 -38.38 32.90
C TYR A 227 16.76 -37.67 32.03
N THR A 228 17.16 -36.50 31.44
CA THR A 228 16.32 -35.72 30.57
C THR A 228 16.80 -35.88 29.13
N VAL A 229 15.93 -36.31 28.23
CA VAL A 229 16.17 -36.28 26.80
C VAL A 229 15.58 -34.99 26.22
N THR A 230 16.35 -34.34 25.38
CA THR A 230 15.92 -33.22 24.52
C THR A 230 15.85 -33.74 23.08
N GLY A 231 14.66 -33.75 22.50
CA GLY A 231 14.45 -34.12 21.11
C GLY A 231 14.21 -32.92 20.23
N THR A 232 14.83 -32.90 19.05
CA THR A 232 14.66 -31.86 18.03
C THR A 232 14.07 -32.47 16.76
N ASP A 233 13.04 -31.87 16.20
CA ASP A 233 12.42 -32.32 14.95
C ASP A 233 13.08 -31.71 13.69
N GLY A 234 12.54 -32.02 12.51
CA GLY A 234 13.03 -31.51 11.21
C GLY A 234 12.81 -30.03 10.98
N ASN A 235 11.95 -29.37 11.76
CA ASN A 235 11.67 -27.93 11.71
C ASN A 235 12.52 -27.15 12.73
N GLY A 236 13.34 -27.83 13.52
CA GLY A 236 14.13 -27.24 14.59
C GLY A 236 13.34 -27.02 15.88
N CYS A 237 12.11 -27.56 15.98
CA CYS A 237 11.33 -27.48 17.22
C CYS A 237 11.83 -28.49 18.24
N VAL A 238 11.89 -28.06 19.51
CA VAL A 238 12.51 -28.78 20.61
C VAL A 238 11.49 -29.07 21.70
N ASN A 239 11.52 -30.28 22.23
CA ASN A 239 10.76 -30.69 23.41
C ASN A 239 11.59 -31.66 24.26
N THR A 240 11.16 -31.90 25.49
CA THR A 240 11.88 -32.74 26.44
C THR A 240 10.98 -33.79 27.08
N ASP A 241 11.57 -34.90 27.52
CA ASP A 241 10.95 -35.91 28.37
C ASP A 241 11.99 -36.43 29.37
N GLN A 242 11.53 -37.15 30.40
CA GLN A 242 12.38 -37.63 31.49
C GLN A 242 12.14 -39.09 31.79
N VAL A 243 13.20 -39.77 32.25
CA VAL A 243 13.17 -41.17 32.72
C VAL A 243 14.00 -41.31 33.97
N ASP A 244 13.52 -42.06 34.96
CA ASP A 244 14.25 -42.39 36.16
C ASP A 244 14.97 -43.74 36.03
N VAL A 245 16.22 -43.78 36.49
CA VAL A 245 17.01 -44.99 36.63
C VAL A 245 17.39 -45.16 38.09
N VAL A 246 17.02 -46.36 38.68
CA VAL A 246 17.21 -46.68 40.10
C VAL A 246 18.21 -47.81 40.28
#